data_4a828fa88f845c52374c9c789f861302
#
_entry.id   4a828fa88f845c52374c9c789f861302
#
_cell.length_a   1.000
_cell.length_b   1.000
_cell.length_c   1.000
_cell.angle_alpha   90.00
_cell.angle_beta   90.00
_cell.angle_gamma   90.00
#
_symmetry.space_group_name_H-M   'P 1'
#
loop_
_entity.id
_entity.type
_entity.pdbx_description
1 polymer ?
#
loop_
_entity_poly.entity_id
_entity_poly.type
_entity_poly.pdbx_seq_one_letter_code
_entity_poly.pdbx_strand_id
1 'polypeptide(L)'
;HQIFDKAAKLGIDIDMISLAPSQSAMSSLSFTMSDHDLPKLLTFSSHLHNELGVKTVISSGNSKIIVADEAMKNQPGFASKIFGAAANAKTDIRMITTAETEISLLVPASDHETTVSAIEEVIA
;
A
#
# COMPACT_ATOMS: atom_id res chain seq x y z
N HIS A 1 -1.76 3.80 -17.65
CA HIS A 1 -2.15 2.76 -18.61
C HIS A 1 -0.95 1.98 -19.15
N GLN A 2 0.06 2.66 -19.74
CA GLN A 2 1.27 2.00 -20.24
C GLN A 2 2.03 1.27 -19.15
N ILE A 3 2.05 1.83 -17.94
CA ILE A 3 2.76 1.25 -16.80
C ILE A 3 2.14 -0.10 -16.44
N PHE A 4 0.81 -0.17 -16.36
CA PHE A 4 0.12 -1.40 -15.99
C PHE A 4 0.21 -2.47 -17.08
N ASP A 5 0.19 -2.06 -18.35
CA ASP A 5 0.38 -2.97 -19.47
C ASP A 5 1.76 -3.63 -19.42
N LYS A 6 2.80 -2.84 -19.12
CA LYS A 6 4.17 -3.35 -19.01
C LYS A 6 4.32 -4.31 -17.82
N ALA A 7 3.70 -3.97 -16.69
CA ALA A 7 3.72 -4.83 -15.51
C ALA A 7 3.05 -6.18 -15.82
N ALA A 8 1.91 -6.14 -16.48
CA ALA A 8 1.19 -7.36 -16.86
C ALA A 8 2.01 -8.25 -17.80
N LYS A 9 2.70 -7.66 -18.74
CA LYS A 9 3.56 -8.41 -19.68
C LYS A 9 4.71 -9.12 -18.97
N LEU A 10 5.18 -8.58 -17.86
CA LEU A 10 6.24 -9.20 -17.06
C LEU A 10 5.70 -10.21 -16.05
N GLY A 11 4.38 -10.39 -16.00
CA GLY A 11 3.75 -11.31 -15.07
C GLY A 11 3.75 -10.78 -13.62
N ILE A 12 3.72 -9.47 -13.45
CA ILE A 12 3.65 -8.85 -12.13
C ILE A 12 2.20 -8.66 -11.72
N ASP A 13 1.83 -9.23 -10.58
CA ASP A 13 0.51 -9.03 -9.97
C ASP A 13 0.56 -7.83 -9.05
N ILE A 14 -0.22 -6.82 -9.37
CA ILE A 14 -0.33 -5.61 -8.57
C ILE A 14 -1.44 -5.80 -7.55
N ASP A 15 -1.14 -5.56 -6.27
CA ASP A 15 -2.08 -5.74 -5.17
C ASP A 15 -2.77 -4.44 -4.78
N MET A 16 -2.03 -3.46 -4.29
CA MET A 16 -2.57 -2.17 -3.87
C MET A 16 -2.09 -1.07 -4.81
N ILE A 17 -2.95 -0.10 -5.09
CA ILE A 17 -2.61 1.03 -5.95
C ILE A 17 -3.00 2.33 -5.24
N SER A 18 -2.13 3.32 -5.29
CA SER A 18 -2.39 4.65 -4.80
C SER A 18 -1.84 5.68 -5.77
N LEU A 19 -2.64 6.67 -6.11
CA LEU A 19 -2.23 7.76 -6.98
C LEU A 19 -2.32 9.07 -6.19
N ALA A 20 -1.19 9.76 -6.10
CA ALA A 20 -1.12 11.05 -5.43
C ALA A 20 -0.80 12.12 -6.47
N PRO A 21 -1.81 12.88 -6.92
CA PRO A 21 -1.58 14.00 -7.83
C PRO A 21 -0.78 15.08 -7.13
N SER A 22 0.19 15.63 -7.84
CA SER A 22 1.03 16.72 -7.34
C SER A 22 0.58 18.04 -7.94
N GLN A 23 0.80 19.14 -7.22
CA GLN A 23 0.55 20.48 -7.77
C GLN A 23 1.55 20.84 -8.86
N SER A 24 2.68 20.15 -8.92
CA SER A 24 3.59 20.25 -10.05
C SER A 24 3.07 19.41 -11.21
N ALA A 25 3.72 19.47 -12.36
CA ALA A 25 3.31 18.68 -13.52
C ALA A 25 3.48 17.16 -13.34
N MET A 26 3.99 16.74 -12.18
CA MET A 26 4.29 15.33 -11.92
C MET A 26 3.32 14.75 -10.88
N SER A 27 2.83 13.56 -11.15
CA SER A 27 2.03 12.79 -10.21
C SER A 27 2.85 11.62 -9.69
N SER A 28 2.53 11.17 -8.47
CA SER A 28 3.13 9.96 -7.91
C SER A 28 2.13 8.81 -8.00
N LEU A 29 2.56 7.70 -8.58
CA LEU A 29 1.81 6.46 -8.61
C LEU A 29 2.55 5.44 -7.78
N SER A 30 1.86 4.88 -6.78
CA SER A 30 2.43 3.85 -5.92
C SER A 30 1.60 2.59 -6.05
N PHE A 31 2.25 1.44 -6.06
CA PHE A 31 1.55 0.16 -6.04
C PHE A 31 2.39 -0.88 -5.31
N THR A 32 1.74 -1.94 -4.88
CA THR A 32 2.38 -3.03 -4.15
C THR A 32 2.30 -4.32 -4.95
N MET A 33 3.24 -5.20 -4.68
CA MET A 33 3.27 -6.53 -5.25
C MET A 33 3.93 -7.48 -4.24
N SER A 34 3.89 -8.77 -4.51
CA SER A 34 4.59 -9.74 -3.67
C SER A 34 6.10 -9.57 -3.77
N ASP A 35 6.82 -9.70 -2.64
CA ASP A 35 8.30 -9.71 -2.64
C ASP A 35 8.85 -10.82 -3.52
N HIS A 36 8.05 -11.86 -3.74
CA HIS A 36 8.37 -12.95 -4.65
C HIS A 36 8.66 -12.47 -6.07
N ASP A 37 8.06 -11.35 -6.47
CA ASP A 37 8.24 -10.76 -7.80
C ASP A 37 9.35 -9.71 -7.86
N LEU A 38 10.17 -9.59 -6.81
CA LEU A 38 11.21 -8.57 -6.77
C LEU A 38 12.14 -8.58 -7.98
N PRO A 39 12.65 -9.73 -8.49
CA PRO A 39 13.48 -9.73 -9.69
C PRO A 39 12.76 -9.14 -10.91
N LYS A 40 11.47 -9.43 -11.09
CA LYS A 40 10.66 -8.87 -12.16
C LYS A 40 10.49 -7.36 -11.99
N LEU A 41 10.36 -6.91 -10.74
CA LEU A 41 10.23 -5.49 -10.42
C LEU A 41 11.47 -4.71 -10.82
N LEU A 42 12.66 -5.25 -10.59
CA LEU A 42 13.91 -4.60 -10.99
C LEU A 42 13.99 -4.44 -12.50
N THR A 43 13.60 -5.45 -13.26
CA THR A 43 13.51 -5.36 -14.71
C THR A 43 12.49 -4.32 -15.15
N PHE A 44 11.34 -4.31 -14.51
CA PHE A 44 10.27 -3.35 -14.78
C PHE A 44 10.73 -1.91 -14.53
N SER A 45 11.39 -1.67 -13.41
CA SER A 45 11.93 -0.36 -13.04
C SER A 45 12.92 0.14 -14.10
N SER A 46 13.79 -0.74 -14.57
CA SER A 46 14.76 -0.43 -15.62
C SER A 46 14.07 -0.03 -16.93
N HIS A 47 13.03 -0.76 -17.32
CA HIS A 47 12.25 -0.45 -18.52
C HIS A 47 11.54 0.90 -18.41
N LEU A 48 10.96 1.20 -17.24
CA LEU A 48 10.30 2.48 -17.01
C LEU A 48 11.28 3.64 -17.13
N HIS A 49 12.46 3.47 -16.58
CA HIS A 49 13.49 4.51 -16.65
C HIS A 49 13.96 4.71 -18.09
N ASN A 50 14.30 3.63 -18.79
CA ASN A 50 14.88 3.71 -20.13
C ASN A 50 13.88 4.13 -21.19
N GLU A 51 12.63 3.66 -21.11
CA GLU A 51 11.63 3.91 -22.14
C GLU A 51 10.77 5.14 -21.88
N LEU A 52 10.47 5.43 -20.62
CA LEU A 52 9.54 6.50 -20.25
C LEU A 52 10.19 7.61 -19.42
N GLY A 53 11.46 7.46 -19.03
CA GLY A 53 12.13 8.41 -18.16
C GLY A 53 11.55 8.47 -16.76
N VAL A 54 10.84 7.42 -16.34
CA VAL A 54 10.19 7.38 -15.03
C VAL A 54 11.17 6.91 -13.96
N LYS A 55 11.26 7.67 -12.89
CA LYS A 55 12.08 7.33 -11.75
C LYS A 55 11.25 6.52 -10.75
N THR A 56 11.81 5.41 -10.25
CA THR A 56 11.11 4.56 -9.31
C THR A 56 11.84 4.52 -7.97
N VAL A 57 11.06 4.35 -6.90
CA VAL A 57 11.56 4.10 -5.55
C VAL A 57 10.98 2.77 -5.09
N ILE A 58 11.83 1.85 -4.68
CA ILE A 58 11.44 0.50 -4.30
C ILE A 58 11.58 0.33 -2.80
N SER A 59 10.53 -0.22 -2.16
CA SER A 59 10.52 -0.56 -0.75
C SER A 59 10.13 -2.03 -0.62
N SER A 60 10.90 -2.80 0.14
CA SER A 60 10.62 -4.22 0.39
C SER A 60 10.56 -4.49 1.89
N GLY A 61 10.26 -5.74 2.26
CA GLY A 61 10.17 -6.12 3.68
C GLY A 61 8.93 -5.54 4.36
N ASN A 62 7.84 -5.39 3.62
CA ASN A 62 6.59 -4.85 4.14
C ASN A 62 5.57 -5.95 4.38
N SER A 63 4.60 -5.66 5.23
CA SER A 63 3.50 -6.54 5.55
C SER A 63 2.19 -5.82 5.33
N LYS A 64 1.19 -6.51 4.82
CA LYS A 64 -0.14 -5.95 4.59
C LYS A 64 -1.08 -6.37 5.72
N ILE A 65 -1.75 -5.40 6.32
CA ILE A 65 -2.76 -5.63 7.35
C ILE A 65 -4.11 -5.25 6.76
N ILE A 66 -5.06 -6.17 6.80
CA ILE A 66 -6.42 -5.94 6.32
C ILE A 66 -7.36 -5.92 7.51
N VAL A 67 -8.11 -4.83 7.65
CA VAL A 67 -9.19 -4.72 8.63
C VAL A 67 -10.50 -4.74 7.87
N ALA A 68 -11.26 -5.82 8.02
CA ALA A 68 -12.53 -5.99 7.31
C ALA A 68 -13.65 -6.17 8.31
N ASP A 69 -14.69 -5.33 8.21
CA ASP A 69 -15.84 -5.39 9.10
C ASP A 69 -17.04 -4.71 8.45
N GLU A 70 -18.17 -5.40 8.40
CA GLU A 70 -19.42 -4.85 7.88
C GLU A 70 -19.89 -3.63 8.66
N ALA A 71 -19.52 -3.52 9.94
CA ALA A 71 -19.86 -2.36 10.77
C ALA A 71 -19.28 -1.05 10.24
N MET A 72 -18.25 -1.11 9.41
CA MET A 72 -17.61 0.08 8.84
C MET A 72 -18.59 0.93 8.02
N LYS A 73 -19.57 0.30 7.38
CA LYS A 73 -20.58 1.00 6.58
C LYS A 73 -21.36 2.01 7.39
N ASN A 74 -21.63 1.71 8.66
CA ASN A 74 -22.52 2.48 9.52
C ASN A 74 -21.81 3.18 10.66
N GLN A 75 -20.47 3.19 10.65
CA GLN A 75 -19.66 3.81 11.70
C GLN A 75 -18.62 4.75 11.11
N PRO A 76 -18.98 6.03 10.89
CA PRO A 76 -18.05 6.99 10.27
C PRO A 76 -16.72 7.14 10.99
N GLY A 77 -16.69 6.88 12.30
CA GLY A 77 -15.47 7.02 13.09
C GLY A 77 -14.58 5.78 13.08
N PHE A 78 -14.97 4.72 12.38
CA PHE A 78 -14.22 3.46 12.43
C PHE A 78 -12.81 3.60 11.86
N ALA A 79 -12.69 4.21 10.69
CA ALA A 79 -11.37 4.44 10.08
C ALA A 79 -10.47 5.29 10.97
N SER A 80 -11.04 6.30 11.62
CA SER A 80 -10.30 7.15 12.57
C SER A 80 -9.70 6.36 13.72
N LYS A 81 -10.45 5.38 14.24
CA LYS A 81 -9.95 4.50 15.30
C LYS A 81 -8.74 3.69 14.84
N ILE A 82 -8.83 3.15 13.62
CA ILE A 82 -7.74 2.35 13.05
C ILE A 82 -6.48 3.21 12.87
N PHE A 83 -6.63 4.39 12.29
CA PHE A 83 -5.51 5.29 12.07
C PHE A 83 -4.92 5.79 13.39
N GLY A 84 -5.77 6.10 14.36
CA GLY A 84 -5.33 6.51 15.68
C GLY A 84 -4.53 5.42 16.39
N ALA A 85 -4.98 4.17 16.29
CA ALA A 85 -4.27 3.04 16.87
C ALA A 85 -2.89 2.87 16.25
N ALA A 86 -2.79 2.94 14.93
CA ALA A 86 -1.51 2.84 14.24
C ALA A 86 -0.58 3.99 14.62
N ALA A 87 -1.10 5.20 14.70
CA ALA A 87 -0.32 6.36 15.11
C ALA A 87 0.19 6.24 16.54
N ASN A 88 -0.64 5.76 17.45
CA ASN A 88 -0.25 5.55 18.85
C ASN A 88 0.81 4.47 18.98
N ALA A 89 0.78 3.47 18.12
CA ALA A 89 1.80 2.42 18.07
C ALA A 89 3.09 2.88 17.37
N LYS A 90 3.11 4.12 16.88
CA LYS A 90 4.23 4.70 16.12
C LYS A 90 4.58 3.90 14.88
N THR A 91 3.58 3.32 14.24
CA THR A 91 3.75 2.54 13.02
C THR A 91 4.08 3.45 11.84
N ASP A 92 5.05 3.04 11.04
CA ASP A 92 5.36 3.72 9.78
C ASP A 92 4.42 3.18 8.70
N ILE A 93 3.32 3.89 8.48
CA ILE A 93 2.33 3.48 7.47
C ILE A 93 2.84 3.89 6.10
N ARG A 94 3.12 2.91 5.25
CA ARG A 94 3.68 3.14 3.92
C ARG A 94 2.64 3.31 2.84
N MET A 95 1.48 2.70 3.02
CA MET A 95 0.36 2.84 2.10
C MET A 95 -0.93 2.48 2.82
N ILE A 96 -2.02 3.17 2.46
CA ILE A 96 -3.36 2.89 2.96
C ILE A 96 -4.31 2.88 1.78
N THR A 97 -5.19 1.89 1.74
CA THR A 97 -6.34 1.90 0.83
C THR A 97 -7.59 1.58 1.63
N THR A 98 -8.70 2.19 1.24
CA THR A 98 -9.98 2.00 1.92
C THR A 98 -11.05 1.60 0.93
N ALA A 99 -11.93 0.72 1.36
CA ALA A 99 -13.15 0.37 0.67
C ALA A 99 -14.29 0.49 1.68
N GLU A 100 -15.51 0.18 1.26
CA GLU A 100 -16.68 0.38 2.12
C GLU A 100 -16.61 -0.41 3.43
N THR A 101 -16.09 -1.64 3.38
CA THR A 101 -16.03 -2.53 4.54
C THR A 101 -14.62 -3.03 4.82
N GLU A 102 -13.60 -2.39 4.26
CA GLU A 102 -12.23 -2.87 4.38
C GLU A 102 -11.23 -1.73 4.37
N ILE A 103 -10.23 -1.83 5.23
CA ILE A 103 -9.08 -0.92 5.23
C ILE A 103 -7.83 -1.78 5.12
N SER A 104 -6.95 -1.44 4.19
CA SER A 104 -5.67 -2.13 4.03
C SER A 104 -4.53 -1.17 4.35
N LEU A 105 -3.59 -1.65 5.16
CA LEU A 105 -2.40 -0.90 5.57
C LEU A 105 -1.16 -1.65 5.16
N LEU A 106 -0.21 -0.96 4.54
CA LEU A 106 1.12 -1.51 4.28
C LEU A 106 2.09 -0.93 5.30
N VAL A 107 2.73 -1.79 6.05
CA VAL A 107 3.64 -1.40 7.14
C VAL A 107 4.94 -2.21 7.02
N PRO A 108 6.05 -1.75 7.62
CA PRO A 108 7.24 -2.60 7.71
C PRO A 108 6.88 -3.92 8.39
N ALA A 109 7.43 -5.02 7.90
CA ALA A 109 7.16 -6.33 8.48
C ALA A 109 7.46 -6.39 9.98
N SER A 110 8.47 -5.64 10.43
CA SER A 110 8.83 -5.55 11.85
C SER A 110 7.74 -4.89 12.71
N ASP A 111 6.84 -4.11 12.11
CA ASP A 111 5.77 -3.42 12.83
C ASP A 111 4.44 -4.19 12.78
N HIS A 112 4.40 -5.32 12.10
CA HIS A 112 3.14 -6.05 11.85
C HIS A 112 2.41 -6.39 13.15
N GLU A 113 3.06 -7.12 14.04
CA GLU A 113 2.40 -7.59 15.26
C GLU A 113 2.00 -6.46 16.19
N THR A 114 2.86 -5.46 16.35
CA THR A 114 2.56 -4.30 17.19
C THR A 114 1.35 -3.54 16.67
N THR A 115 1.30 -3.35 15.36
CA THR A 115 0.19 -2.63 14.72
C THR A 115 -1.12 -3.42 14.82
N VAL A 116 -1.08 -4.73 14.55
CA VAL A 116 -2.25 -5.59 14.64
C VAL A 116 -2.80 -5.57 16.07
N SER A 117 -1.94 -5.71 17.08
CA SER A 117 -2.36 -5.66 18.48
C SER A 117 -3.02 -4.34 18.85
N ALA A 118 -2.45 -3.23 18.41
CA ALA A 118 -3.00 -1.90 18.68
C ALA A 118 -4.38 -1.73 18.04
N ILE A 119 -4.54 -2.22 16.80
CA ILE A 119 -5.82 -2.16 16.10
C ILE A 119 -6.86 -3.03 16.80
N GLU A 120 -6.50 -4.25 17.18
CA GLU A 120 -7.42 -5.16 17.87
C GLU A 120 -7.95 -4.57 19.16
N GLU A 121 -7.15 -3.82 19.89
CA GLU A 121 -7.58 -3.17 21.13
C GLU A 121 -8.70 -2.15 20.91
N VAL A 122 -8.68 -1.44 19.80
CA VAL A 122 -9.67 -0.36 19.56
C VAL A 122 -10.93 -0.85 18.86
N ILE A 123 -10.91 -2.02 18.23
CA ILE A 123 -12.07 -2.56 17.54
C ILE A 123 -12.75 -3.71 18.31
N ALA A 124 -12.14 -4.14 19.38
CA ALA A 124 -12.69 -5.23 20.22
C ALA A 124 -13.94 -4.78 20.98
#